data_c246d3a976de3d6fafa9175e4166299d
#
_entry.id   c246d3a976de3d6fafa9175e4166299d
#
_cell.length_a   1.000
_cell.length_b   1.000
_cell.length_c   1.000
_cell.angle_alpha   90.00
_cell.angle_beta   90.00
_cell.angle_gamma   90.00
#
_symmetry.space_group_name_H-M   'P 1'
#
loop_
_entity.id
_entity.type
_entity.pdbx_description
1 polymer ?
#
loop_
_entity_poly.entity_id
_entity_poly.type
_entity_poly.pdbx_seq_one_letter_code
_entity_poly.pdbx_strand_id
1 'polypeptide(L)'
;MVSSIVPGTAGAGALGVDTRFNRHHANAAQTNDGNASAVDRVDVSGPAAWAAARDSVNTGLSQLEAAMAAGRDAQNMLLSAQSAGSQSDLDALLQNYSSSIGSAISGGAVLVGGGAISVQAEPGAAPLAINGANLQLGADGGVLSLTSDAQLSDPAFQSQVQSSLDAVQGMLQRYGDAARGLQAHQGFLGAVNDVNANVRTDLDADGARLLALQVRQGLETTGVGAIANVEPQAVLSLFRA
;
A
#
# COMPACT_ATOMS: atom_id res chain seq x y z
N MET A 1 48.80 -39.49 22.03
CA MET A 1 47.78 -38.41 22.08
C MET A 1 48.15 -37.39 21.00
N VAL A 2 47.50 -37.45 19.88
CA VAL A 2 47.77 -36.54 18.74
C VAL A 2 46.68 -35.48 18.78
N SER A 3 47.08 -34.25 19.13
CA SER A 3 46.20 -33.10 19.17
C SER A 3 45.87 -32.66 17.75
N SER A 4 44.59 -32.75 17.36
CA SER A 4 44.06 -32.28 16.10
C SER A 4 44.02 -30.76 16.12
N ILE A 5 44.87 -30.11 15.31
CA ILE A 5 44.83 -28.68 15.10
C ILE A 5 43.71 -28.40 14.09
N VAL A 6 42.62 -27.82 14.61
CA VAL A 6 41.56 -27.24 13.77
C VAL A 6 42.12 -25.96 13.15
N PRO A 7 42.15 -25.79 11.83
CA PRO A 7 42.56 -24.52 11.23
C PRO A 7 41.53 -23.46 11.59
N GLY A 8 42.00 -22.46 12.29
CA GLY A 8 41.14 -21.37 12.77
C GLY A 8 40.54 -20.57 11.62
N THR A 9 39.30 -20.17 11.81
CA THR A 9 38.49 -19.23 11.01
C THR A 9 39.05 -17.79 11.09
N ALA A 10 40.35 -17.59 11.11
CA ALA A 10 40.98 -16.28 11.27
C ALA A 10 41.18 -15.52 9.94
N GLY A 11 40.69 -16.03 8.82
CA GLY A 11 40.93 -15.42 7.51
C GLY A 11 39.91 -14.38 7.04
N ALA A 12 38.67 -14.42 7.52
CA ALA A 12 37.63 -13.56 6.99
C ALA A 12 37.59 -12.14 7.60
N GLY A 13 38.11 -11.98 8.81
CA GLY A 13 38.17 -10.67 9.46
C GLY A 13 39.29 -9.74 8.96
N ALA A 14 40.33 -10.29 8.37
CA ALA A 14 41.49 -9.50 7.93
C ALA A 14 41.29 -8.80 6.57
N LEU A 15 40.25 -9.16 5.81
CA LEU A 15 39.93 -8.57 4.50
C LEU A 15 38.84 -7.52 4.53
N GLY A 16 38.32 -7.15 5.72
CA GLY A 16 37.29 -6.10 5.83
C GLY A 16 35.97 -6.42 5.14
N VAL A 17 35.71 -7.70 4.87
CA VAL A 17 34.42 -8.11 4.28
C VAL A 17 33.36 -8.01 5.35
N ASP A 18 32.39 -7.09 5.17
CA ASP A 18 31.28 -6.91 6.09
C ASP A 18 30.36 -8.14 6.06
N THR A 19 30.48 -8.99 7.09
CA THR A 19 29.70 -10.22 7.23
C THR A 19 28.21 -9.98 7.50
N ARG A 20 27.77 -8.71 7.63
CA ARG A 20 26.35 -8.36 7.82
C ARG A 20 25.54 -8.66 6.57
N PHE A 21 26.14 -8.59 5.37
CA PHE A 21 25.46 -8.96 4.13
C PHE A 21 25.21 -10.47 4.00
N ASN A 22 26.06 -11.32 4.58
CA ASN A 22 25.89 -12.77 4.51
C ASN A 22 24.74 -13.34 5.36
N ARG A 23 24.25 -12.61 6.37
CA ARG A 23 23.13 -13.10 7.20
C ARG A 23 21.77 -13.05 6.50
N HIS A 24 21.59 -12.14 5.57
CA HIS A 24 20.35 -12.06 4.80
C HIS A 24 20.27 -13.14 3.70
N HIS A 25 21.41 -13.60 3.19
CA HIS A 25 21.43 -14.64 2.16
C HIS A 25 21.23 -16.06 2.72
N ALA A 26 21.59 -16.30 3.98
CA ALA A 26 21.44 -17.64 4.59
C ALA A 26 19.96 -17.98 4.89
N ASN A 27 19.09 -17.01 5.08
CA ASN A 27 17.65 -17.26 5.35
C ASN A 27 16.81 -17.41 4.07
N ALA A 28 17.31 -16.97 2.91
CA ALA A 28 16.62 -17.13 1.64
C ALA A 28 16.89 -18.50 0.97
N ALA A 29 17.87 -19.26 1.46
CA ALA A 29 18.29 -20.54 0.89
C ALA A 29 17.55 -21.76 1.45
N GLN A 30 16.54 -21.60 2.29
CA GLN A 30 15.76 -22.71 2.89
C GLN A 30 14.40 -22.94 2.24
N THR A 31 14.19 -22.65 0.98
CA THR A 31 13.14 -23.29 0.20
C THR A 31 13.75 -24.47 -0.54
N ASN A 32 13.43 -25.66 -0.06
CA ASN A 32 13.78 -26.94 -0.61
C ASN A 32 13.31 -27.09 -2.04
N ASP A 33 14.17 -26.78 -2.99
CA ASP A 33 14.13 -27.38 -4.33
C ASP A 33 15.59 -27.57 -4.78
N GLY A 34 16.06 -28.81 -4.60
CA GLY A 34 17.43 -29.21 -4.87
C GLY A 34 17.75 -29.25 -6.35
N ASN A 35 17.86 -28.16 -7.00
CA ASN A 35 18.65 -27.94 -8.21
C ASN A 35 18.58 -26.52 -8.80
N ALA A 36 18.31 -25.49 -8.01
CA ALA A 36 18.45 -24.13 -8.51
C ALA A 36 19.84 -23.62 -8.12
N SER A 37 20.70 -23.38 -9.08
CA SER A 37 21.87 -22.51 -8.93
C SER A 37 21.42 -21.27 -8.16
N ALA A 38 22.12 -20.93 -7.08
CA ALA A 38 21.86 -19.70 -6.33
C ALA A 38 22.11 -18.51 -7.28
N VAL A 39 21.11 -18.17 -8.05
CA VAL A 39 21.06 -16.91 -8.77
C VAL A 39 20.85 -15.87 -7.68
N ASP A 40 21.82 -14.98 -7.53
CA ASP A 40 21.72 -13.81 -6.67
C ASP A 40 20.53 -12.97 -7.19
N ARG A 41 19.34 -13.32 -6.73
CA ARG A 41 18.11 -12.62 -7.08
C ARG A 41 18.02 -11.44 -6.14
N VAL A 42 18.57 -10.32 -6.56
CA VAL A 42 18.12 -9.03 -6.04
C VAL A 42 16.69 -8.89 -6.52
N ASP A 43 15.76 -9.23 -5.65
CA ASP A 43 14.34 -9.03 -5.90
C ASP A 43 14.06 -7.52 -5.74
N VAL A 44 14.54 -6.76 -6.69
CA VAL A 44 14.12 -5.38 -6.88
C VAL A 44 12.68 -5.52 -7.35
N SER A 45 11.73 -5.20 -6.48
CA SER A 45 10.32 -5.16 -6.81
C SER A 45 10.16 -4.46 -8.16
N GLY A 46 9.92 -5.26 -9.22
CA GLY A 46 9.95 -4.75 -10.58
C GLY A 46 8.89 -3.66 -10.79
N PRO A 47 8.99 -2.85 -11.84
CA PRO A 47 8.04 -1.76 -12.14
C PRO A 47 6.57 -2.19 -12.10
N ALA A 48 6.29 -3.46 -12.41
CA ALA A 48 4.95 -4.04 -12.33
C ALA A 48 4.43 -4.13 -10.89
N ALA A 49 5.29 -4.45 -9.91
CA ALA A 49 4.87 -4.52 -8.50
C ALA A 49 4.53 -3.13 -7.94
N TRP A 50 5.28 -2.10 -8.33
CA TRP A 50 4.99 -0.71 -7.97
C TRP A 50 3.71 -0.19 -8.64
N ALA A 51 3.45 -0.59 -9.89
CA ALA A 51 2.20 -0.28 -10.58
C ALA A 51 1.01 -0.94 -9.86
N ALA A 52 1.12 -2.21 -9.49
CA ALA A 52 0.08 -2.94 -8.76
C ALA A 52 -0.20 -2.31 -7.38
N ALA A 53 0.84 -1.87 -6.65
CA ALA A 53 0.68 -1.15 -5.39
C ALA A 53 -0.09 0.17 -5.59
N ARG A 54 0.23 0.94 -6.63
CA ARG A 54 -0.48 2.17 -6.97
C ARG A 54 -1.94 1.92 -7.31
N ASP A 55 -2.25 0.89 -8.10
CA ASP A 55 -3.62 0.52 -8.44
C ASP A 55 -4.40 0.09 -7.19
N SER A 56 -3.75 -0.63 -6.27
CA SER A 56 -4.33 -1.01 -4.99
C SER A 56 -4.65 0.22 -4.11
N VAL A 57 -3.74 1.20 -4.03
CA VAL A 57 -3.95 2.46 -3.30
C VAL A 57 -5.10 3.26 -3.92
N ASN A 58 -5.16 3.38 -5.26
CA ASN A 58 -6.23 4.08 -5.96
C ASN A 58 -7.59 3.41 -5.70
N THR A 59 -7.65 2.07 -5.74
CA THR A 59 -8.87 1.32 -5.42
C THR A 59 -9.28 1.55 -3.97
N GLY A 60 -8.34 1.53 -3.02
CA GLY A 60 -8.58 1.83 -1.62
C GLY A 60 -9.14 3.24 -1.39
N LEU A 61 -8.57 4.25 -2.07
CA LEU A 61 -9.06 5.63 -2.02
C LEU A 61 -10.48 5.75 -2.57
N SER A 62 -10.78 5.11 -3.70
CA SER A 62 -12.12 5.11 -4.29
C SER A 62 -13.17 4.48 -3.35
N GLN A 63 -12.82 3.38 -2.67
CA GLN A 63 -13.69 2.75 -1.67
C GLN A 63 -13.92 3.65 -0.44
N LEU A 64 -12.88 4.35 0.03
CA LEU A 64 -13.00 5.31 1.12
C LEU A 64 -13.86 6.52 0.73
N GLU A 65 -13.72 7.04 -0.48
CA GLU A 65 -14.53 8.13 -1.00
C GLU A 65 -16.01 7.75 -1.04
N ALA A 66 -16.34 6.54 -1.54
CA ALA A 66 -17.70 6.02 -1.56
C ALA A 66 -18.25 5.87 -0.13
N ALA A 67 -17.46 5.35 0.81
CA ALA A 67 -17.87 5.19 2.19
C ALA A 67 -18.04 6.54 2.92
N MET A 68 -17.20 7.53 2.65
CA MET A 68 -17.35 8.88 3.18
C MET A 68 -18.57 9.61 2.59
N ALA A 69 -18.88 9.39 1.30
CA ALA A 69 -20.11 9.92 0.70
C ALA A 69 -21.34 9.33 1.38
N ALA A 70 -21.41 7.99 1.51
CA ALA A 70 -22.50 7.31 2.21
C ALA A 70 -22.62 7.74 3.69
N GLY A 71 -21.49 8.00 4.35
CA GLY A 71 -21.48 8.53 5.71
C GLY A 71 -22.08 9.94 5.83
N ARG A 72 -21.78 10.83 4.86
CA ARG A 72 -22.40 12.15 4.80
C ARG A 72 -23.90 12.06 4.52
N ASP A 73 -24.33 11.13 3.65
CA ASP A 73 -25.74 10.88 3.39
C ASP A 73 -26.43 10.38 4.66
N ALA A 74 -25.79 9.49 5.42
CA ALA A 74 -26.29 9.07 6.74
C ALA A 74 -26.42 10.25 7.72
N GLN A 75 -25.44 11.12 7.79
CA GLN A 75 -25.47 12.30 8.64
C GLN A 75 -26.63 13.25 8.25
N ASN A 76 -26.79 13.51 6.96
CA ASN A 76 -27.86 14.36 6.45
C ASN A 76 -29.25 13.75 6.73
N MET A 77 -29.37 12.44 6.55
CA MET A 77 -30.58 11.70 6.88
C MET A 77 -30.94 11.84 8.37
N LEU A 78 -29.96 11.63 9.26
CA LEU A 78 -30.17 11.71 10.71
C LEU A 78 -30.56 13.13 11.16
N LEU A 79 -29.93 14.17 10.60
CA LEU A 79 -30.32 15.57 10.87
C LEU A 79 -31.73 15.89 10.39
N SER A 80 -32.09 15.35 9.21
CA SER A 80 -33.47 15.50 8.68
C SER A 80 -34.47 14.72 9.52
N ALA A 81 -34.10 13.51 9.99
CA ALA A 81 -34.95 12.72 10.88
C ALA A 81 -35.19 13.41 12.22
N GLN A 82 -34.18 14.09 12.78
CA GLN A 82 -34.31 14.87 14.01
C GLN A 82 -35.35 16.01 13.89
N SER A 83 -35.50 16.58 12.70
CA SER A 83 -36.38 17.68 12.39
C SER A 83 -37.70 17.26 11.70
N ALA A 84 -37.95 15.96 11.55
CA ALA A 84 -39.15 15.46 10.89
C ALA A 84 -40.41 15.89 11.64
N GLY A 85 -41.35 16.50 10.92
CA GLY A 85 -42.62 17.02 11.49
C GLY A 85 -43.72 15.98 11.54
N SER A 86 -43.61 14.90 10.79
CA SER A 86 -44.61 13.82 10.74
C SER A 86 -43.95 12.45 10.59
N GLN A 87 -44.64 11.40 11.01
CA GLN A 87 -44.20 10.02 10.82
C GLN A 87 -44.03 9.67 9.34
N SER A 88 -44.93 10.15 8.50
CA SER A 88 -44.87 9.93 7.05
C SER A 88 -43.60 10.51 6.41
N ASP A 89 -43.14 11.68 6.89
CA ASP A 89 -41.88 12.30 6.41
C ASP A 89 -40.68 11.47 6.85
N LEU A 90 -40.68 10.97 8.10
CA LEU A 90 -39.65 10.10 8.62
C LEU A 90 -39.59 8.79 7.81
N ASP A 91 -40.71 8.13 7.59
CA ASP A 91 -40.78 6.86 6.85
C ASP A 91 -40.22 7.01 5.42
N ALA A 92 -40.64 8.09 4.72
CA ALA A 92 -40.13 8.40 3.39
C ALA A 92 -38.61 8.65 3.38
N LEU A 93 -38.11 9.35 4.39
CA LEU A 93 -36.68 9.63 4.56
C LEU A 93 -35.88 8.34 4.78
N LEU A 94 -36.31 7.46 5.69
CA LEU A 94 -35.66 6.18 5.99
C LEU A 94 -35.70 5.24 4.79
N GLN A 95 -36.77 5.20 4.04
CA GLN A 95 -36.92 4.39 2.82
C GLN A 95 -35.95 4.87 1.71
N ASN A 96 -35.87 6.18 1.48
CA ASN A 96 -34.95 6.77 0.50
C ASN A 96 -33.49 6.46 0.87
N TYR A 97 -33.14 6.62 2.13
CA TYR A 97 -31.81 6.31 2.64
C TYR A 97 -31.49 4.82 2.46
N SER A 98 -32.39 3.91 2.88
CA SER A 98 -32.19 2.45 2.70
C SER A 98 -31.97 2.08 1.24
N SER A 99 -32.68 2.69 0.31
CA SER A 99 -32.55 2.46 -1.12
C SER A 99 -31.18 2.96 -1.63
N SER A 100 -30.73 4.13 -1.16
CA SER A 100 -29.42 4.70 -1.50
C SER A 100 -28.27 3.80 -1.02
N ILE A 101 -28.29 3.39 0.25
CA ILE A 101 -27.27 2.50 0.83
C ILE A 101 -27.29 1.12 0.17
N GLY A 102 -28.47 0.55 -0.09
CA GLY A 102 -28.60 -0.71 -0.81
C GLY A 102 -27.99 -0.65 -2.21
N SER A 103 -28.19 0.46 -2.91
CA SER A 103 -27.57 0.71 -4.22
C SER A 103 -26.05 0.85 -4.14
N ALA A 104 -25.54 1.54 -3.13
CA ALA A 104 -24.08 1.68 -2.92
C ALA A 104 -23.41 0.32 -2.66
N ILE A 105 -24.01 -0.51 -1.81
CA ILE A 105 -23.49 -1.86 -1.50
C ILE A 105 -23.56 -2.75 -2.76
N SER A 106 -24.67 -2.73 -3.49
CA SER A 106 -24.82 -3.48 -4.74
C SER A 106 -23.87 -3.00 -5.83
N GLY A 107 -23.47 -1.72 -5.80
CA GLY A 107 -22.44 -1.12 -6.65
C GLY A 107 -21.02 -1.44 -6.24
N GLY A 108 -20.81 -2.25 -5.19
CA GLY A 108 -19.48 -2.72 -4.78
C GLY A 108 -18.79 -1.85 -3.72
N ALA A 109 -19.53 -0.96 -3.03
CA ALA A 109 -18.99 -0.19 -1.90
C ALA A 109 -18.87 -1.09 -0.64
N VAL A 110 -17.81 -1.88 -0.58
CA VAL A 110 -17.56 -2.92 0.44
C VAL A 110 -17.57 -2.31 1.85
N LEU A 111 -16.92 -1.16 2.02
CA LEU A 111 -16.80 -0.49 3.32
C LEU A 111 -18.14 0.00 3.88
N VAL A 112 -19.11 0.31 3.00
CA VAL A 112 -20.47 0.77 3.38
C VAL A 112 -21.28 -0.37 4.00
N GLY A 113 -21.06 -1.60 3.53
CA GLY A 113 -21.70 -2.80 4.06
C GLY A 113 -21.02 -3.41 5.28
N GLY A 114 -19.98 -2.76 5.81
CA GLY A 114 -19.23 -3.26 6.97
C GLY A 114 -18.11 -4.24 6.61
N GLY A 115 -17.88 -4.53 5.32
CA GLY A 115 -16.77 -5.37 4.86
C GLY A 115 -15.42 -4.67 5.02
N ALA A 116 -14.33 -5.43 5.08
CA ALA A 116 -12.98 -4.90 5.11
C ALA A 116 -12.33 -4.94 3.72
N ILE A 117 -11.46 -3.99 3.44
CA ILE A 117 -10.58 -4.02 2.26
C ILE A 117 -9.12 -4.12 2.69
N SER A 118 -8.31 -4.71 1.82
CA SER A 118 -6.86 -4.86 2.02
C SER A 118 -6.15 -4.09 0.92
N VAL A 119 -5.34 -3.10 1.30
CA VAL A 119 -4.63 -2.21 0.38
C VAL A 119 -3.15 -2.49 0.44
N GLN A 120 -2.56 -2.92 -0.67
CA GLN A 120 -1.13 -3.07 -0.83
C GLN A 120 -0.51 -1.70 -1.12
N ALA A 121 0.01 -1.02 -0.11
CA ALA A 121 0.60 0.31 -0.27
C ALA A 121 2.04 0.28 -0.79
N GLU A 122 2.78 -0.81 -0.53
CA GLU A 122 4.18 -0.99 -0.95
C GLU A 122 4.43 -2.44 -1.36
N PRO A 123 5.22 -2.69 -2.41
CA PRO A 123 5.59 -4.05 -2.81
C PRO A 123 6.34 -4.77 -1.70
N GLY A 124 5.89 -5.98 -1.35
CA GLY A 124 6.54 -6.80 -0.32
C GLY A 124 6.25 -6.41 1.14
N ALA A 125 5.58 -5.28 1.39
CA ALA A 125 5.11 -4.91 2.72
C ALA A 125 3.79 -5.63 3.07
N ALA A 126 3.46 -5.67 4.35
CA ALA A 126 2.15 -6.17 4.78
C ALA A 126 1.05 -5.23 4.28
N PRO A 127 -0.07 -5.76 3.75
CA PRO A 127 -1.16 -4.94 3.29
C PRO A 127 -1.84 -4.20 4.45
N LEU A 128 -2.27 -2.97 4.18
CA LEU A 128 -3.04 -2.16 5.12
C LEU A 128 -4.51 -2.60 5.09
N ALA A 129 -5.01 -3.08 6.22
CA ALA A 129 -6.42 -3.43 6.37
C ALA A 129 -7.24 -2.20 6.76
N ILE A 130 -8.31 -1.93 6.03
CA ILE A 130 -9.28 -0.88 6.32
C ILE A 130 -10.63 -1.55 6.59
N ASN A 131 -11.10 -1.43 7.82
CA ASN A 131 -12.37 -2.02 8.22
C ASN A 131 -13.54 -1.12 7.80
N GLY A 132 -14.56 -1.71 7.23
CA GLY A 132 -15.81 -1.04 6.90
C GLY A 132 -16.67 -0.76 8.11
N ALA A 133 -17.74 -0.02 7.86
CA ALA A 133 -18.78 0.29 8.82
C ALA A 133 -20.13 0.02 8.17
N ASN A 134 -20.95 -0.82 8.78
CA ASN A 134 -22.26 -1.11 8.25
C ASN A 134 -23.19 0.09 8.47
N LEU A 135 -23.60 0.73 7.39
CA LEU A 135 -24.48 1.90 7.36
C LEU A 135 -25.95 1.55 7.10
N GLN A 136 -26.30 0.28 7.08
CA GLN A 136 -27.69 -0.14 6.95
C GLN A 136 -28.47 0.15 8.24
N LEU A 137 -29.73 0.54 8.09
CA LEU A 137 -30.65 0.73 9.22
C LEU A 137 -30.94 -0.59 9.92
N GLY A 138 -30.86 -0.60 11.26
CA GLY A 138 -31.18 -1.77 12.07
C GLY A 138 -30.23 -2.95 11.89
N ALA A 139 -29.06 -2.75 11.31
CA ALA A 139 -28.07 -3.83 11.15
C ALA A 139 -27.39 -4.18 12.48
N ASP A 140 -27.25 -5.47 12.76
CA ASP A 140 -26.49 -5.94 13.91
C ASP A 140 -25.03 -5.47 13.83
N GLY A 141 -24.58 -4.79 14.87
CA GLY A 141 -23.24 -4.18 14.90
C GLY A 141 -23.04 -3.00 13.93
N GLY A 142 -24.14 -2.48 13.36
CA GLY A 142 -24.12 -1.31 12.50
C GLY A 142 -23.76 -0.02 13.22
N VAL A 143 -23.43 1.01 12.45
CA VAL A 143 -23.15 2.37 12.95
C VAL A 143 -24.43 3.09 13.37
N LEU A 144 -25.55 2.76 12.71
CA LEU A 144 -26.82 3.38 12.94
C LEU A 144 -27.65 2.60 13.98
N SER A 145 -28.03 3.26 15.06
CA SER A 145 -28.93 2.71 16.07
C SER A 145 -30.42 2.81 15.66
N LEU A 146 -30.71 3.56 14.59
CA LEU A 146 -32.01 3.70 14.01
C LEU A 146 -32.40 2.49 13.17
N THR A 147 -33.65 2.05 13.29
CA THR A 147 -34.22 0.99 12.46
C THR A 147 -35.10 1.59 11.34
N SER A 148 -35.44 0.79 10.34
CA SER A 148 -36.29 1.22 9.23
C SER A 148 -37.73 1.51 9.61
N ASP A 149 -38.19 1.07 10.80
CA ASP A 149 -39.49 1.22 11.38
C ASP A 149 -39.50 2.16 12.61
N ALA A 150 -38.49 3.03 12.72
CA ALA A 150 -38.35 3.98 13.81
C ALA A 150 -39.59 4.90 13.90
N GLN A 151 -40.02 5.18 15.14
CA GLN A 151 -41.22 5.99 15.41
C GLN A 151 -40.83 7.30 16.08
N LEU A 152 -41.37 8.44 15.59
CA LEU A 152 -41.21 9.76 16.21
C LEU A 152 -41.71 9.80 17.65
N SER A 153 -42.75 8.99 17.96
CA SER A 153 -43.36 8.88 19.29
C SER A 153 -42.52 8.05 20.28
N ASP A 154 -41.48 7.34 19.81
CA ASP A 154 -40.62 6.58 20.70
C ASP A 154 -39.77 7.55 21.55
N PRO A 155 -39.84 7.46 22.88
CA PRO A 155 -39.02 8.31 23.76
C PRO A 155 -37.51 8.09 23.55
N ALA A 156 -37.08 6.94 23.00
CA ALA A 156 -35.68 6.65 22.68
C ALA A 156 -35.25 7.24 21.33
N PHE A 157 -36.16 7.67 20.47
CA PHE A 157 -35.85 8.12 19.10
C PHE A 157 -34.75 9.18 19.05
N GLN A 158 -34.88 10.25 19.83
CA GLN A 158 -33.89 11.33 19.84
C GLN A 158 -32.50 10.86 20.32
N SER A 159 -32.47 9.96 21.30
CA SER A 159 -31.19 9.40 21.79
C SER A 159 -30.55 8.46 20.76
N GLN A 160 -31.35 7.70 20.01
CA GLN A 160 -30.87 6.84 18.92
C GLN A 160 -30.32 7.68 17.77
N VAL A 161 -30.99 8.77 17.39
CA VAL A 161 -30.50 9.71 16.37
C VAL A 161 -29.17 10.31 16.80
N GLN A 162 -29.07 10.81 18.04
CA GLN A 162 -27.82 11.44 18.54
C GLN A 162 -26.69 10.43 18.60
N SER A 163 -26.92 9.23 19.12
CA SER A 163 -25.92 8.16 19.17
C SER A 163 -25.44 7.77 17.77
N SER A 164 -26.37 7.71 16.81
CA SER A 164 -26.03 7.44 15.40
C SER A 164 -25.20 8.56 14.77
N LEU A 165 -25.52 9.84 15.07
CA LEU A 165 -24.72 10.98 14.59
C LEU A 165 -23.30 10.94 15.11
N ASP A 166 -23.11 10.66 16.41
CA ASP A 166 -21.78 10.57 17.03
C ASP A 166 -20.97 9.41 16.41
N ALA A 167 -21.62 8.27 16.18
CA ALA A 167 -21.00 7.10 15.58
C ALA A 167 -20.59 7.35 14.11
N VAL A 168 -21.46 7.99 13.31
CA VAL A 168 -21.16 8.38 11.92
C VAL A 168 -20.03 9.39 11.87
N GLN A 169 -20.01 10.37 12.76
CA GLN A 169 -18.91 11.34 12.83
C GLN A 169 -17.59 10.69 13.15
N GLY A 170 -17.56 9.77 14.13
CA GLY A 170 -16.36 9.01 14.47
C GLY A 170 -15.89 8.12 13.31
N MET A 171 -16.82 7.53 12.55
CA MET A 171 -16.52 6.78 11.33
C MET A 171 -15.89 7.68 10.25
N LEU A 172 -16.49 8.84 9.97
CA LEU A 172 -15.98 9.78 8.96
C LEU A 172 -14.57 10.27 9.30
N GLN A 173 -14.26 10.50 10.59
CA GLN A 173 -12.92 10.85 11.03
C GLN A 173 -11.92 9.73 10.71
N ARG A 174 -12.24 8.48 11.08
CA ARG A 174 -11.36 7.32 10.79
C ARG A 174 -11.11 7.14 9.29
N TYR A 175 -12.15 7.29 8.47
CA TYR A 175 -11.99 7.19 7.01
C TYR A 175 -11.18 8.35 6.43
N GLY A 176 -11.36 9.57 6.97
CA GLY A 176 -10.53 10.71 6.60
C GLY A 176 -9.06 10.51 6.94
N ASP A 177 -8.75 9.91 8.10
CA ASP A 177 -7.38 9.58 8.49
C ASP A 177 -6.77 8.50 7.58
N ALA A 178 -7.54 7.44 7.29
CA ALA A 178 -7.11 6.40 6.36
C ALA A 178 -6.87 6.95 4.94
N ALA A 179 -7.75 7.83 4.45
CA ALA A 179 -7.59 8.46 3.15
C ALA A 179 -6.32 9.32 3.07
N ARG A 180 -6.02 10.11 4.11
CA ARG A 180 -4.78 10.88 4.20
C ARG A 180 -3.54 9.98 4.20
N GLY A 181 -3.59 8.85 4.92
CA GLY A 181 -2.52 7.86 4.89
C GLY A 181 -2.29 7.29 3.50
N LEU A 182 -3.35 6.87 2.80
CA LEU A 182 -3.24 6.37 1.43
C LEU A 182 -2.78 7.43 0.43
N GLN A 183 -3.20 8.70 0.58
CA GLN A 183 -2.73 9.80 -0.26
C GLN A 183 -1.23 10.05 -0.09
N ALA A 184 -0.69 9.93 1.14
CA ALA A 184 0.74 10.01 1.38
C ALA A 184 1.50 8.88 0.66
N HIS A 185 0.98 7.63 0.71
CA HIS A 185 1.55 6.51 -0.05
C HIS A 185 1.44 6.73 -1.56
N GLN A 186 0.34 7.28 -2.06
CA GLN A 186 0.18 7.62 -3.48
C GLN A 186 1.26 8.62 -3.94
N GLY A 187 1.52 9.66 -3.15
CA GLY A 187 2.59 10.63 -3.41
C GLY A 187 3.97 9.98 -3.45
N PHE A 188 4.26 9.09 -2.50
CA PHE A 188 5.50 8.31 -2.47
C PHE A 188 5.64 7.42 -3.71
N LEU A 189 4.59 6.67 -4.08
CA LEU A 189 4.59 5.81 -5.26
C LEU A 189 4.77 6.60 -6.57
N GLY A 190 4.25 7.83 -6.63
CA GLY A 190 4.50 8.76 -7.73
C GLY A 190 5.98 9.12 -7.84
N ALA A 191 6.59 9.54 -6.75
CA ALA A 191 8.01 9.89 -6.70
C ALA A 191 8.93 8.71 -7.07
N VAL A 192 8.63 7.50 -6.59
CA VAL A 192 9.39 6.28 -6.97
C VAL A 192 9.27 5.99 -8.46
N ASN A 193 8.07 6.16 -9.04
CA ASN A 193 7.87 5.94 -10.46
C ASN A 193 8.67 6.96 -11.31
N ASP A 194 8.71 8.23 -10.90
CA ASP A 194 9.46 9.28 -11.58
C ASP A 194 10.97 9.02 -11.54
N VAL A 195 11.49 8.56 -10.39
CA VAL A 195 12.90 8.15 -10.28
C VAL A 195 13.20 6.95 -11.19
N ASN A 196 12.34 5.93 -11.20
CA ASN A 196 12.51 4.76 -12.06
C ASN A 196 12.41 5.09 -13.56
N ALA A 197 11.57 6.04 -13.95
CA ALA A 197 11.47 6.52 -15.32
C ALA A 197 12.75 7.25 -15.73
N ASN A 198 13.29 8.11 -14.87
CA ASN A 198 14.52 8.87 -15.14
C ASN A 198 15.75 7.95 -15.21
N VAL A 199 15.86 6.96 -14.32
CA VAL A 199 16.96 5.97 -14.34
C VAL A 199 16.94 5.14 -15.63
N ARG A 200 15.77 4.87 -16.21
CA ARG A 200 15.67 4.14 -17.49
C ARG A 200 16.09 4.97 -18.71
N THR A 201 15.96 6.30 -18.66
CA THR A 201 16.37 7.19 -19.76
C THR A 201 17.86 7.48 -19.74
N ASP A 202 18.53 7.37 -18.57
CA ASP A 202 19.97 7.65 -18.44
C ASP A 202 20.88 6.46 -18.79
N LEU A 203 20.34 5.27 -19.03
CA LEU A 203 21.07 4.07 -19.41
C LEU A 203 20.90 3.74 -20.92
N ASP A 204 20.81 4.76 -21.77
CA ASP A 204 20.99 4.53 -23.21
C ASP A 204 22.46 4.19 -23.52
N ALA A 205 22.69 3.67 -24.72
CA ALA A 205 24.04 3.26 -25.14
C ALA A 205 25.09 4.39 -25.08
N ASP A 206 24.65 5.65 -25.15
CA ASP A 206 25.53 6.81 -25.10
C ASP A 206 25.84 7.23 -23.66
N GLY A 207 24.89 7.09 -22.73
CA GLY A 207 25.10 7.25 -21.28
C GLY A 207 26.08 6.19 -20.72
N ALA A 208 25.91 4.95 -21.14
CA ALA A 208 26.84 3.87 -20.77
C ALA A 208 28.27 4.10 -21.32
N ARG A 209 28.37 4.65 -22.56
CA ARG A 209 29.66 5.04 -23.13
C ARG A 209 30.32 6.19 -22.40
N LEU A 210 29.56 7.21 -22.03
CA LEU A 210 30.06 8.36 -21.26
C LEU A 210 30.57 7.91 -19.89
N LEU A 211 29.84 7.04 -19.18
CA LEU A 211 30.25 6.50 -17.90
C LEU A 211 31.54 5.65 -18.03
N ALA A 212 31.64 4.81 -19.08
CA ALA A 212 32.83 4.01 -19.34
C ALA A 212 34.04 4.91 -19.65
N LEU A 213 33.87 6.00 -20.38
CA LEU A 213 34.92 6.97 -20.64
C LEU A 213 35.34 7.74 -19.38
N GLN A 214 34.41 8.14 -18.51
CA GLN A 214 34.72 8.77 -17.22
C GLN A 214 35.51 7.84 -16.29
N VAL A 215 35.10 6.56 -16.19
CA VAL A 215 35.82 5.55 -15.39
C VAL A 215 37.22 5.35 -15.94
N ARG A 216 37.39 5.24 -17.27
CA ARG A 216 38.70 5.14 -17.91
C ARG A 216 39.57 6.36 -17.61
N GLN A 217 39.05 7.56 -17.75
CA GLN A 217 39.73 8.83 -17.46
C GLN A 217 40.13 8.94 -15.98
N GLY A 218 39.28 8.48 -15.06
CA GLY A 218 39.58 8.39 -13.64
C GLY A 218 40.69 7.40 -13.32
N LEU A 219 40.74 6.25 -13.99
CA LEU A 219 41.80 5.25 -13.85
C LEU A 219 43.13 5.74 -14.44
N GLU A 220 43.13 6.46 -15.55
CA GLU A 220 44.32 7.08 -16.15
C GLU A 220 44.92 8.14 -15.23
N THR A 221 44.10 8.95 -14.55
CA THR A 221 44.55 10.01 -13.62
C THR A 221 45.06 9.45 -12.29
N THR A 222 44.66 8.24 -11.87
CA THR A 222 45.10 7.60 -10.63
C THR A 222 46.40 6.79 -10.79
N GLY A 223 47.03 6.80 -11.97
CA GLY A 223 48.32 6.17 -12.18
C GLY A 223 48.30 4.64 -12.29
N VAL A 224 47.13 4.03 -12.41
CA VAL A 224 46.98 2.57 -12.62
C VAL A 224 46.98 2.25 -14.11
N GLY A 225 48.02 2.69 -14.82
CA GLY A 225 48.15 2.59 -16.27
C GLY A 225 48.19 1.17 -16.85
N ALA A 226 48.24 0.13 -16.01
CA ALA A 226 48.22 -1.27 -16.48
C ALA A 226 46.79 -1.77 -16.82
N ILE A 227 45.73 -1.10 -16.32
CA ILE A 227 44.34 -1.52 -16.51
C ILE A 227 43.67 -0.70 -17.65
N ALA A 228 44.24 0.45 -18.02
CA ALA A 228 43.72 1.35 -19.03
C ALA A 228 43.84 0.86 -20.48
N ASN A 229 44.59 -0.22 -20.74
CA ASN A 229 44.78 -0.79 -22.08
C ASN A 229 43.78 -1.89 -22.47
N VAL A 230 42.72 -2.10 -21.72
CA VAL A 230 41.67 -3.02 -22.11
C VAL A 230 40.82 -2.34 -23.21
N GLU A 231 40.77 -2.98 -24.39
CA GLU A 231 40.01 -2.44 -25.52
C GLU A 231 38.55 -2.10 -25.12
N PRO A 232 38.04 -0.95 -25.54
CA PRO A 232 36.67 -0.54 -25.17
C PRO A 232 35.58 -1.56 -25.52
N GLN A 233 35.85 -2.41 -26.52
CA GLN A 233 34.93 -3.48 -26.92
C GLN A 233 34.83 -4.60 -25.90
N ALA A 234 35.88 -4.88 -25.13
CA ALA A 234 35.86 -5.90 -24.07
C ALA A 234 34.99 -5.47 -22.87
N VAL A 235 34.98 -4.16 -22.56
CA VAL A 235 34.08 -3.59 -21.49
C VAL A 235 32.65 -3.61 -21.95
N LEU A 236 32.38 -3.31 -23.22
CA LEU A 236 31.01 -3.32 -23.77
C LEU A 236 30.42 -4.74 -23.88
N SER A 237 31.26 -5.78 -23.98
CA SER A 237 30.77 -7.17 -23.99
C SER A 237 30.25 -7.64 -22.62
N LEU A 238 30.71 -7.03 -21.52
CA LEU A 238 30.26 -7.31 -20.15
C LEU A 238 28.85 -6.81 -19.89
N PHE A 239 28.36 -5.84 -20.66
CA PHE A 239 27.02 -5.26 -20.53
C PHE A 239 26.02 -5.77 -21.59
N ARG A 240 26.42 -6.76 -22.39
CA ARG A 240 25.60 -7.35 -23.47
C ARG A 240 25.07 -8.75 -23.16
N ALA A 241 25.19 -9.21 -21.90
CA ALA A 241 24.66 -10.50 -21.44
C ALA A 241 23.18 -10.37 -20.99
#